data_3748725590338365a2acd83536001c0b
#
_entry.id   3748725590338365a2acd83536001c0b
#
_cell.length_a   1.000
_cell.length_b   1.000
_cell.length_c   1.000
_cell.angle_alpha   90.00
_cell.angle_beta   90.00
_cell.angle_gamma   90.00
#
_symmetry.space_group_name_H-M   'P 1'
#
loop_
_entity.id
_entity.type
_entity.pdbx_description
1 polymer ?
#
loop_
_entity_poly.entity_id
_entity_poly.type
_entity_poly.pdbx_seq_one_letter_code
_entity_poly.pdbx_strand_id
1 'polypeptide(L)'
;MNFKNIMIDLETLGTAPNAPVVAIGAVFFNPETGELGDTFDAPIDVEDAMRYGRVSGSTLKWWLGQGDAARQKVVRGRHDARTVFEKFHAFCLKHGSDFCPWGNGASFGITILEYAFGRILEKPAPWKFWNVRDCRTLKALAEGIVEYKGELQGTAHTALDDAVHQAKWVSVYWQGLRCKQSAPAPAIAPSNDDLLDF
;
A
#
# COMPACT_ATOMS: atom_id res chain seq x y z
N MET A 1 13.07 14.54 -9.63
CA MET A 1 13.52 13.75 -8.44
C MET A 1 13.26 12.28 -8.67
N ASN A 2 14.07 11.40 -8.10
CA ASN A 2 13.89 9.95 -8.24
C ASN A 2 13.30 9.42 -6.94
N PHE A 3 12.00 9.11 -6.91
CA PHE A 3 11.32 8.58 -5.75
C PHE A 3 11.61 7.08 -5.60
N LYS A 4 11.94 6.66 -4.37
CA LYS A 4 12.21 5.25 -4.05
C LYS A 4 11.10 4.56 -3.26
N ASN A 5 10.03 5.25 -2.96
CA ASN A 5 8.89 4.67 -2.26
C ASN A 5 7.62 4.93 -3.07
N ILE A 6 6.77 3.91 -3.15
CA ILE A 6 5.47 3.97 -3.78
C ILE A 6 4.43 3.44 -2.79
N MET A 7 3.43 4.24 -2.46
CA MET A 7 2.27 3.79 -1.72
C MET A 7 1.24 3.24 -2.68
N ILE A 8 0.67 2.09 -2.36
CA ILE A 8 -0.28 1.40 -3.20
C ILE A 8 -1.50 1.01 -2.36
N ASP A 9 -2.67 1.38 -2.84
CA ASP A 9 -3.94 0.91 -2.30
C ASP A 9 -4.79 0.29 -3.40
N LEU A 10 -5.65 -0.66 -3.02
CA LEU A 10 -6.47 -1.44 -3.94
C LEU A 10 -7.93 -1.43 -3.54
N GLU A 11 -8.80 -1.39 -4.54
CA GLU A 11 -10.16 -1.84 -4.38
C GLU A 11 -10.28 -3.27 -4.93
N THR A 12 -10.88 -4.14 -4.13
CA THR A 12 -10.96 -5.57 -4.45
C THR A 12 -12.35 -6.15 -4.18
N LEU A 13 -12.65 -7.29 -4.80
CA LEU A 13 -13.88 -8.05 -4.54
C LEU A 13 -13.66 -9.23 -3.60
N GLY A 14 -12.60 -9.19 -2.81
CA GLY A 14 -12.28 -10.23 -1.83
C GLY A 14 -11.10 -9.82 -0.95
N THR A 15 -10.77 -10.66 0.03
CA THR A 15 -9.64 -10.44 0.96
C THR A 15 -8.57 -11.53 0.87
N ALA A 16 -8.80 -12.57 0.07
CA ALA A 16 -7.82 -13.63 -0.17
C ALA A 16 -6.78 -13.17 -1.23
N PRO A 17 -5.59 -13.78 -1.28
CA PRO A 17 -4.57 -13.45 -2.27
C PRO A 17 -5.05 -13.45 -3.72
N ASN A 18 -6.02 -14.30 -4.04
CA ASN A 18 -6.63 -14.42 -5.37
C ASN A 18 -7.89 -13.56 -5.55
N ALA A 19 -8.04 -12.47 -4.80
CA ALA A 19 -9.17 -11.57 -4.97
C ALA A 19 -9.08 -10.79 -6.29
N PRO A 20 -10.21 -10.57 -7.00
CA PRO A 20 -10.23 -9.69 -8.15
C PRO A 20 -9.89 -8.25 -7.74
N VAL A 21 -8.96 -7.62 -8.45
CA VAL A 21 -8.61 -6.20 -8.28
C VAL A 21 -9.49 -5.38 -9.21
N VAL A 22 -10.26 -4.44 -8.66
CA VAL A 22 -11.19 -3.58 -9.43
C VAL A 22 -10.74 -2.12 -9.50
N ALA A 23 -9.75 -1.72 -8.70
CA ALA A 23 -9.03 -0.45 -8.88
C ALA A 23 -7.63 -0.52 -8.28
N ILE A 24 -6.70 0.22 -8.86
CA ILE A 24 -5.34 0.43 -8.34
C ILE A 24 -5.14 1.92 -8.19
N GLY A 25 -4.83 2.36 -6.97
CA GLY A 25 -4.35 3.70 -6.65
C GLY A 25 -2.91 3.64 -6.16
N ALA A 26 -2.07 4.53 -6.66
CA ALA A 26 -0.70 4.59 -6.18
C ALA A 26 -0.14 6.01 -6.25
N VAL A 27 0.82 6.30 -5.38
CA VAL A 27 1.56 7.57 -5.36
C VAL A 27 3.01 7.31 -4.98
N PHE A 28 3.93 7.83 -5.77
CA PHE A 28 5.31 7.92 -5.37
C PHE A 28 5.47 8.96 -4.27
N PHE A 29 6.32 8.71 -3.28
CA PHE A 29 6.54 9.65 -2.19
C PHE A 29 7.94 9.54 -1.59
N ASN A 30 8.32 10.59 -0.86
CA ASN A 30 9.53 10.59 -0.05
C ASN A 30 9.12 10.64 1.45
N PRO A 31 9.27 9.56 2.21
CA PRO A 31 8.87 9.55 3.62
C PRO A 31 9.72 10.48 4.50
N GLU A 32 10.92 10.86 4.06
CA GLU A 32 11.80 11.76 4.82
C GLU A 32 11.35 13.23 4.74
N THR A 33 10.76 13.64 3.62
CA THR A 33 10.31 15.01 3.40
C THR A 33 8.80 15.17 3.42
N GLY A 34 8.04 14.08 3.22
CA GLY A 34 6.58 14.10 3.03
C GLY A 34 6.17 14.50 1.62
N GLU A 35 7.14 14.71 0.70
CA GLU A 35 6.86 15.08 -0.68
C GLU A 35 6.16 13.95 -1.44
N LEU A 36 5.11 14.30 -2.18
CA LEU A 36 4.39 13.40 -3.07
C LEU A 36 4.83 13.62 -4.52
N GLY A 37 4.99 12.52 -5.24
CA GLY A 37 5.37 12.51 -6.65
C GLY A 37 4.23 12.13 -7.57
N ASP A 38 4.58 11.43 -8.66
CA ASP A 38 3.61 10.96 -9.66
C ASP A 38 2.56 10.04 -9.04
N THR A 39 1.34 10.13 -9.58
CA THR A 39 0.19 9.33 -9.14
C THR A 39 -0.31 8.41 -10.24
N PHE A 40 -0.92 7.30 -9.83
CA PHE A 40 -1.63 6.37 -10.69
C PHE A 40 -3.03 6.12 -10.11
N ASP A 41 -4.07 6.23 -10.95
CA ASP A 41 -5.46 5.92 -10.59
C ASP A 41 -6.12 5.23 -11.78
N ALA A 42 -6.45 3.96 -11.60
CA ALA A 42 -7.04 3.19 -12.69
C ALA A 42 -8.07 2.19 -12.17
N PRO A 43 -9.36 2.45 -12.41
CA PRO A 43 -10.41 1.46 -12.22
C PRO A 43 -10.39 0.42 -13.36
N ILE A 44 -10.65 -0.84 -12.98
CA ILE A 44 -10.68 -2.01 -13.88
C ILE A 44 -12.14 -2.39 -14.08
N ASP A 45 -12.48 -2.83 -15.29
CA ASP A 45 -13.80 -3.42 -15.56
C ASP A 45 -14.05 -4.62 -14.64
N VAL A 46 -15.19 -4.59 -13.94
CA VAL A 46 -15.50 -5.60 -12.91
C VAL A 46 -15.64 -7.00 -13.51
N GLU A 47 -16.29 -7.10 -14.69
CA GLU A 47 -16.48 -8.41 -15.33
C GLU A 47 -15.16 -8.98 -15.79
N ASP A 48 -14.27 -8.14 -16.31
CA ASP A 48 -12.94 -8.58 -16.72
C ASP A 48 -12.07 -8.96 -15.52
N ALA A 49 -12.08 -8.16 -14.44
CA ALA A 49 -11.34 -8.44 -13.20
C ALA A 49 -11.72 -9.80 -12.59
N MET A 50 -13.02 -10.15 -12.63
CA MET A 50 -13.53 -11.43 -12.09
C MET A 50 -13.00 -12.66 -12.83
N ARG A 51 -12.45 -12.54 -14.02
CA ARG A 51 -11.81 -13.66 -14.76
C ARG A 51 -10.51 -14.12 -14.10
N TYR A 52 -9.88 -13.26 -13.32
CA TYR A 52 -8.55 -13.46 -12.76
C TYR A 52 -8.55 -13.78 -11.27
N GLY A 53 -9.72 -13.77 -10.62
CA GLY A 53 -9.80 -13.99 -9.19
C GLY A 53 -11.14 -14.51 -8.71
N ARG A 54 -11.25 -14.75 -7.40
CA ARG A 54 -12.44 -15.26 -6.74
C ARG A 54 -13.11 -14.19 -5.89
N VAL A 55 -14.34 -13.85 -6.22
CA VAL A 55 -15.19 -12.92 -5.46
C VAL A 55 -15.58 -13.52 -4.10
N SER A 56 -15.50 -12.70 -3.05
CA SER A 56 -15.99 -13.02 -1.71
C SER A 56 -17.40 -12.44 -1.50
N GLY A 57 -18.33 -13.28 -1.09
CA GLY A 57 -19.70 -12.84 -0.78
C GLY A 57 -19.76 -11.83 0.38
N SER A 58 -18.84 -11.92 1.36
CA SER A 58 -18.73 -10.94 2.46
C SER A 58 -18.27 -9.58 1.94
N THR A 59 -17.28 -9.55 1.06
CA THR A 59 -16.78 -8.31 0.46
C THR A 59 -17.83 -7.68 -0.45
N LEU A 60 -18.58 -8.50 -1.22
CA LEU A 60 -19.68 -7.98 -2.03
C LEU A 60 -20.78 -7.34 -1.15
N LYS A 61 -21.17 -7.99 -0.05
CA LYS A 61 -22.12 -7.40 0.91
C LYS A 61 -21.60 -6.09 1.51
N TRP A 62 -20.31 -6.03 1.82
CA TRP A 62 -19.68 -4.82 2.32
C TRP A 62 -19.75 -3.68 1.29
N TRP A 63 -19.43 -3.95 0.01
CA TRP A 63 -19.55 -2.95 -1.08
C TRP A 63 -20.99 -2.45 -1.25
N LEU A 64 -21.99 -3.33 -1.19
CA LEU A 64 -23.41 -2.95 -1.29
C LEU A 64 -23.84 -2.02 -0.15
N GLY A 65 -23.18 -2.08 1.01
CA GLY A 65 -23.40 -1.20 2.16
C GLY A 65 -22.66 0.15 2.09
N GLN A 66 -21.74 0.34 1.13
CA GLN A 66 -21.02 1.60 1.01
C GLN A 66 -21.85 2.72 0.37
N GLY A 67 -21.41 3.97 0.54
CA GLY A 67 -22.05 5.12 -0.09
C GLY A 67 -21.94 5.10 -1.63
N ASP A 68 -22.85 5.82 -2.29
CA ASP A 68 -22.92 5.84 -3.76
C ASP A 68 -21.61 6.26 -4.44
N ALA A 69 -20.91 7.24 -3.87
CA ALA A 69 -19.64 7.72 -4.43
C ALA A 69 -18.57 6.61 -4.53
N ALA A 70 -18.40 5.82 -3.46
CA ALA A 70 -17.45 4.69 -3.44
C ALA A 70 -17.89 3.59 -4.42
N ARG A 71 -19.18 3.21 -4.40
CA ARG A 71 -19.72 2.20 -5.33
C ARG A 71 -19.53 2.60 -6.79
N GLN A 72 -19.83 3.87 -7.12
CA GLN A 72 -19.67 4.37 -8.48
C GLN A 72 -18.22 4.31 -8.98
N LYS A 73 -17.25 4.51 -8.11
CA LYS A 73 -15.84 4.37 -8.50
C LYS A 73 -15.48 2.94 -8.91
N VAL A 74 -15.97 1.94 -8.17
CA VAL A 74 -15.77 0.52 -8.52
C VAL A 74 -16.45 0.17 -9.85
N VAL A 75 -17.70 0.58 -10.07
CA VAL A 75 -18.46 0.19 -11.28
C VAL A 75 -18.12 1.02 -12.53
N ARG A 76 -17.33 2.08 -12.41
CA ARG A 76 -16.92 2.92 -13.54
C ARG A 76 -15.77 2.36 -14.37
N GLY A 77 -15.10 1.32 -13.92
CA GLY A 77 -14.04 0.67 -14.69
C GLY A 77 -14.50 0.30 -16.10
N ARG A 78 -13.68 0.62 -17.10
CA ARG A 78 -13.95 0.31 -18.52
C ARG A 78 -12.73 -0.29 -19.21
N HIS A 79 -11.61 -0.33 -18.52
CA HIS A 79 -10.39 -0.91 -19.04
C HIS A 79 -10.27 -2.35 -18.57
N ASP A 80 -9.82 -3.22 -19.47
CA ASP A 80 -9.49 -4.60 -19.11
C ASP A 80 -8.30 -4.64 -18.14
N ALA A 81 -8.25 -5.69 -17.34
CA ALA A 81 -7.25 -5.86 -16.32
C ALA A 81 -5.82 -5.88 -16.89
N ARG A 82 -5.61 -6.53 -18.04
CA ARG A 82 -4.28 -6.62 -18.67
C ARG A 82 -3.75 -5.23 -19.01
N THR A 83 -4.55 -4.40 -19.67
CA THR A 83 -4.16 -3.02 -20.01
C THR A 83 -3.81 -2.20 -18.78
N VAL A 84 -4.60 -2.30 -17.69
CA VAL A 84 -4.33 -1.55 -16.45
C VAL A 84 -3.05 -2.06 -15.80
N PHE A 85 -2.83 -3.36 -15.71
CA PHE A 85 -1.63 -3.94 -15.11
C PHE A 85 -0.37 -3.64 -15.91
N GLU A 86 -0.43 -3.62 -17.26
CA GLU A 86 0.68 -3.18 -18.11
C GLU A 86 1.05 -1.71 -17.85
N LYS A 87 0.05 -0.82 -17.80
CA LYS A 87 0.26 0.59 -17.47
C LYS A 87 0.82 0.76 -16.04
N PHE A 88 0.31 0.00 -15.08
CA PHE A 88 0.79 0.05 -13.70
C PHE A 88 2.22 -0.47 -13.57
N HIS A 89 2.56 -1.55 -14.29
CA HIS A 89 3.93 -2.05 -14.36
C HIS A 89 4.89 -0.98 -14.89
N ALA A 90 4.53 -0.31 -16.00
CA ALA A 90 5.32 0.77 -16.58
C ALA A 90 5.44 1.97 -15.61
N PHE A 91 4.35 2.31 -14.93
CA PHE A 91 4.34 3.36 -13.90
C PHE A 91 5.30 3.06 -12.76
N CYS A 92 5.29 1.83 -12.23
CA CYS A 92 6.19 1.42 -11.14
C CYS A 92 7.67 1.56 -11.54
N LEU A 93 8.01 1.30 -12.79
CA LEU A 93 9.39 1.38 -13.30
C LEU A 93 9.83 2.79 -13.69
N LYS A 94 8.94 3.80 -13.61
CA LYS A 94 9.21 5.17 -14.02
C LYS A 94 10.41 5.81 -13.28
N HIS A 95 10.60 5.42 -12.01
CA HIS A 95 11.71 5.87 -11.18
C HIS A 95 12.80 4.81 -10.98
N GLY A 96 12.87 3.81 -11.88
CA GLY A 96 13.83 2.70 -11.81
C GLY A 96 13.21 1.47 -11.14
N SER A 97 14.00 0.38 -11.04
CA SER A 97 13.54 -0.91 -10.52
C SER A 97 13.85 -1.15 -9.04
N ASP A 98 14.57 -0.22 -8.40
CA ASP A 98 14.96 -0.32 -6.99
C ASP A 98 14.11 0.62 -6.13
N PHE A 99 12.87 0.23 -5.89
CA PHE A 99 11.92 0.97 -5.07
C PHE A 99 11.25 0.07 -4.03
N CYS A 100 10.66 0.69 -3.02
CA CYS A 100 9.95 0.04 -1.93
C CYS A 100 8.44 0.23 -2.10
N PRO A 101 7.67 -0.82 -2.42
CA PRO A 101 6.22 -0.76 -2.39
C PRO A 101 5.72 -0.82 -0.94
N TRP A 102 4.79 0.06 -0.61
CA TRP A 102 4.11 0.14 0.68
C TRP A 102 2.65 -0.24 0.53
N GLY A 103 2.13 -1.02 1.48
CA GLY A 103 0.71 -1.35 1.56
C GLY A 103 0.18 -1.17 2.98
N ASN A 104 -1.07 -0.81 3.12
CA ASN A 104 -1.76 -0.74 4.42
C ASN A 104 -2.26 -2.13 4.85
N GLY A 105 -1.33 -2.94 5.30
CA GLY A 105 -1.42 -4.39 5.40
C GLY A 105 -0.79 -5.02 4.16
N ALA A 106 0.55 -5.07 4.10
CA ALA A 106 1.28 -5.58 2.94
C ALA A 106 0.91 -7.04 2.60
N SER A 107 0.59 -7.85 3.61
CA SER A 107 0.06 -9.21 3.45
C SER A 107 -1.34 -9.27 2.78
N PHE A 108 -2.01 -8.14 2.62
CA PHE A 108 -3.26 -8.01 1.87
C PHE A 108 -2.99 -7.42 0.48
N GLY A 109 -2.79 -6.11 0.36
CA GLY A 109 -2.73 -5.42 -0.92
C GLY A 109 -1.57 -5.85 -1.80
N ILE A 110 -0.35 -5.92 -1.25
CA ILE A 110 0.83 -6.33 -2.02
C ILE A 110 0.74 -7.80 -2.46
N THR A 111 0.29 -8.69 -1.56
CA THR A 111 0.12 -10.12 -1.89
C THR A 111 -0.93 -10.34 -2.98
N ILE A 112 -2.04 -9.59 -2.96
CA ILE A 112 -3.06 -9.66 -4.03
C ILE A 112 -2.47 -9.18 -5.36
N LEU A 113 -1.70 -8.09 -5.36
CA LEU A 113 -1.04 -7.59 -6.58
C LEU A 113 -0.04 -8.59 -7.14
N GLU A 114 0.81 -9.19 -6.31
CA GLU A 114 1.77 -10.20 -6.76
C GLU A 114 1.09 -11.39 -7.41
N TYR A 115 0.00 -11.88 -6.82
CA TYR A 115 -0.82 -12.92 -7.42
C TYR A 115 -1.42 -12.46 -8.76
N ALA A 116 -2.00 -11.25 -8.79
CA ALA A 116 -2.65 -10.71 -9.99
C ALA A 116 -1.65 -10.47 -11.13
N PHE A 117 -0.43 -9.98 -10.87
CA PHE A 117 0.63 -9.87 -11.88
C PHE A 117 0.93 -11.22 -12.52
N GLY A 118 1.10 -12.27 -11.71
CA GLY A 118 1.32 -13.63 -12.20
C GLY A 118 0.16 -14.15 -13.05
N ARG A 119 -1.09 -13.88 -12.63
CA ARG A 119 -2.29 -14.37 -13.32
C ARG A 119 -2.65 -13.60 -14.58
N ILE A 120 -2.46 -12.28 -14.58
CA ILE A 120 -2.90 -11.39 -15.67
C ILE A 120 -1.82 -11.24 -16.73
N LEU A 121 -0.58 -10.98 -16.28
CA LEU A 121 0.55 -10.71 -17.19
C LEU A 121 1.50 -11.88 -17.36
N GLU A 122 1.35 -12.95 -16.60
CA GLU A 122 2.29 -14.09 -16.55
C GLU A 122 3.73 -13.64 -16.24
N LYS A 123 3.84 -12.59 -15.41
CA LYS A 123 5.10 -11.97 -14.99
C LYS A 123 5.10 -11.74 -13.49
N PRO A 124 6.27 -11.70 -12.84
CA PRO A 124 6.37 -11.26 -11.46
C PRO A 124 6.01 -9.76 -11.36
N ALA A 125 5.62 -9.34 -10.16
CA ALA A 125 5.50 -7.92 -9.83
C ALA A 125 6.84 -7.19 -10.03
N PRO A 126 6.83 -5.87 -10.39
CA PRO A 126 8.05 -5.15 -10.79
C PRO A 126 8.98 -4.75 -9.63
N TRP A 127 8.75 -5.26 -8.43
CA TRP A 127 9.57 -5.01 -7.25
C TRP A 127 10.23 -6.27 -6.71
N LYS A 128 11.25 -6.06 -5.88
CA LYS A 128 11.91 -7.12 -5.15
C LYS A 128 11.11 -7.41 -3.86
N PHE A 129 10.81 -8.69 -3.56
CA PHE A 129 9.97 -9.06 -2.42
C PHE A 129 10.52 -8.54 -1.07
N TRP A 130 11.85 -8.42 -0.93
CA TRP A 130 12.49 -7.88 0.30
C TRP A 130 12.38 -6.37 0.44
N ASN A 131 11.93 -5.65 -0.60
CA ASN A 131 11.68 -4.22 -0.57
C ASN A 131 10.26 -3.86 -0.10
N VAL A 132 9.38 -4.84 0.07
CA VAL A 132 8.00 -4.63 0.54
C VAL A 132 8.00 -4.01 1.95
N ARG A 133 7.14 -3.03 2.15
CA ARG A 133 6.95 -2.31 3.42
C ARG A 133 5.49 -2.35 3.85
N ASP A 134 5.28 -2.32 5.15
CA ASP A 134 3.95 -2.38 5.76
C ASP A 134 3.66 -1.14 6.60
N CYS A 135 2.57 -0.46 6.26
CA CYS A 135 2.16 0.77 6.92
C CYS A 135 1.74 0.54 8.38
N ARG A 136 1.04 -0.56 8.66
CA ARG A 136 0.53 -0.86 10.01
C ARG A 136 1.64 -1.18 10.97
N THR A 137 2.68 -1.85 10.51
CA THR A 137 3.89 -2.11 11.30
C THR A 137 4.58 -0.80 11.68
N LEU A 138 4.75 0.12 10.71
CA LEU A 138 5.32 1.44 11.01
C LEU A 138 4.47 2.22 12.00
N LYS A 139 3.14 2.21 11.84
CA LYS A 139 2.21 2.86 12.77
C LYS A 139 2.33 2.30 14.18
N ALA A 140 2.39 0.98 14.33
CA ALA A 140 2.55 0.33 15.64
C ALA A 140 3.88 0.72 16.32
N LEU A 141 4.97 0.81 15.56
CA LEU A 141 6.28 1.26 16.09
C LEU A 141 6.27 2.75 16.49
N ALA A 142 5.44 3.57 15.87
CA ALA A 142 5.32 5.00 16.15
C ALA A 142 4.32 5.32 17.26
N GLU A 143 3.57 4.33 17.75
CA GLU A 143 2.59 4.51 18.81
C GLU A 143 3.23 5.10 20.09
N GLY A 144 2.60 6.13 20.67
CA GLY A 144 3.15 6.86 21.82
C GLY A 144 4.36 7.76 21.50
N ILE A 145 4.82 7.81 20.26
CA ILE A 145 5.95 8.64 19.80
C ILE A 145 5.46 9.84 19.01
N VAL A 146 4.60 9.60 18.03
CA VAL A 146 4.05 10.62 17.13
C VAL A 146 2.63 10.24 16.74
N GLU A 147 1.77 11.24 16.59
CA GLU A 147 0.39 11.07 16.15
C GLU A 147 0.17 11.82 14.83
N TYR A 148 -0.44 11.16 13.87
CA TYR A 148 -0.91 11.80 12.65
C TYR A 148 -2.31 12.40 12.89
N LYS A 149 -2.44 13.71 12.67
CA LYS A 149 -3.70 14.47 12.88
C LYS A 149 -4.34 14.94 11.57
N GLY A 150 -3.82 14.50 10.44
CA GLY A 150 -4.39 14.88 9.14
C GLY A 150 -5.66 14.09 8.83
N GLU A 151 -6.59 14.76 8.16
CA GLU A 151 -7.83 14.17 7.67
C GLU A 151 -7.64 13.61 6.24
N LEU A 152 -8.45 12.61 5.89
CA LEU A 152 -8.52 12.11 4.52
C LEU A 152 -9.06 13.24 3.61
N GLN A 153 -8.27 13.60 2.63
CA GLN A 153 -8.69 14.52 1.57
C GLN A 153 -9.20 13.70 0.38
N GLY A 154 -10.46 13.86 0.03
CA GLY A 154 -11.09 13.10 -1.04
C GLY A 154 -12.21 12.18 -0.54
N THR A 155 -12.44 11.10 -1.24
CA THR A 155 -13.49 10.14 -0.93
C THR A 155 -12.88 8.86 -0.36
N ALA A 156 -13.27 8.48 0.85
CA ALA A 156 -12.88 7.20 1.44
C ALA A 156 -13.30 6.04 0.52
N HIS A 157 -12.50 4.98 0.54
CA HIS A 157 -12.66 3.82 -0.33
C HIS A 157 -12.53 4.17 -1.82
N THR A 158 -11.55 5.01 -2.12
CA THR A 158 -11.05 5.21 -3.48
C THR A 158 -9.54 5.03 -3.46
N ALA A 159 -9.06 4.09 -4.24
CA ALA A 159 -7.69 3.59 -4.15
C ALA A 159 -6.63 4.71 -4.16
N LEU A 160 -6.77 5.74 -5.01
CA LEU A 160 -5.79 6.84 -5.04
C LEU A 160 -5.88 7.74 -3.80
N ASP A 161 -7.10 8.15 -3.38
CA ASP A 161 -7.23 9.05 -2.22
C ASP A 161 -6.71 8.37 -0.95
N ASP A 162 -6.98 7.05 -0.80
CA ASP A 162 -6.48 6.25 0.31
C ASP A 162 -4.96 6.07 0.25
N ALA A 163 -4.37 5.81 -0.93
CA ALA A 163 -2.92 5.74 -1.10
C ALA A 163 -2.23 7.07 -0.76
N VAL A 164 -2.77 8.20 -1.21
CA VAL A 164 -2.24 9.54 -0.89
C VAL A 164 -2.32 9.82 0.60
N HIS A 165 -3.44 9.50 1.24
CA HIS A 165 -3.60 9.66 2.67
C HIS A 165 -2.61 8.81 3.46
N GLN A 166 -2.45 7.54 3.06
CA GLN A 166 -1.50 6.62 3.66
C GLN A 166 -0.05 7.10 3.50
N ALA A 167 0.35 7.61 2.34
CA ALA A 167 1.69 8.16 2.12
C ALA A 167 1.98 9.35 3.05
N LYS A 168 0.99 10.22 3.30
CA LYS A 168 1.12 11.36 4.22
C LYS A 168 1.36 10.91 5.65
N TRP A 169 0.52 10.02 6.21
CA TRP A 169 0.69 9.60 7.59
C TRP A 169 1.90 8.69 7.79
N VAL A 170 2.27 7.86 6.81
CA VAL A 170 3.53 7.10 6.82
C VAL A 170 4.72 8.05 6.93
N SER A 171 4.72 9.16 6.17
CA SER A 171 5.80 10.14 6.22
C SER A 171 5.93 10.79 7.61
N VAL A 172 4.82 11.12 8.24
CA VAL A 172 4.82 11.69 9.60
C VAL A 172 5.38 10.69 10.63
N TYR A 173 4.95 9.43 10.58
CA TYR A 173 5.46 8.40 11.48
C TYR A 173 6.94 8.09 11.23
N TRP A 174 7.34 8.03 9.97
CA TRP A 174 8.74 7.82 9.58
C TRP A 174 9.66 8.89 10.13
N GLN A 175 9.29 10.17 9.96
CA GLN A 175 10.05 11.32 10.45
C GLN A 175 10.09 11.35 11.99
N GLY A 176 8.97 11.10 12.66
CA GLY A 176 8.90 11.07 14.11
C GLY A 176 9.80 10.01 14.75
N LEU A 177 9.84 8.81 14.16
CA LEU A 177 10.73 7.74 14.63
C LEU A 177 12.22 8.10 14.41
N ARG A 178 12.57 8.71 13.29
CA ARG A 178 13.95 9.13 13.00
C ARG A 178 14.43 10.27 13.90
N CYS A 179 13.58 11.24 14.21
CA CYS A 179 13.92 12.31 15.16
C CYS A 179 14.27 11.77 16.54
N LYS A 180 13.61 10.68 17.02
CA LYS A 180 13.96 10.05 18.31
C LYS A 180 15.26 9.24 18.25
N GLN A 181 15.61 8.65 17.11
CA GLN A 181 16.89 7.93 16.97
C GLN A 181 18.12 8.85 16.99
N SER A 182 17.95 10.14 16.72
CA SER A 182 19.02 11.13 16.87
C SER A 182 19.22 11.61 18.33
N ALA A 183 18.35 11.27 19.26
CA ALA A 183 18.59 11.44 20.69
C ALA A 183 19.60 10.37 21.18
N PRO A 184 20.58 10.72 22.06
CA PRO A 184 21.51 9.73 22.57
C PRO A 184 20.75 8.57 23.22
N ALA A 185 21.11 7.34 22.81
CA ALA A 185 20.51 6.14 23.38
C ALA A 185 20.67 6.19 24.92
N PRO A 186 19.65 5.82 25.70
CA PRO A 186 19.82 5.64 27.13
C PRO A 186 20.94 4.62 27.32
N ALA A 187 21.91 4.94 28.19
CA ALA A 187 23.00 4.03 28.53
C ALA A 187 22.39 2.70 28.97
N ILE A 188 22.66 1.62 28.25
CA ILE A 188 22.29 0.27 28.68
C ILE A 188 23.08 0.05 29.96
N ALA A 189 22.39 -0.10 31.09
CA ALA A 189 23.04 -0.50 32.33
C ALA A 189 23.80 -1.82 32.07
N PRO A 190 25.03 -1.98 32.57
CA PRO A 190 25.75 -3.22 32.39
C PRO A 190 24.89 -4.37 32.91
N SER A 191 24.67 -5.39 32.09
CA SER A 191 24.00 -6.62 32.52
C SER A 191 24.86 -7.24 33.62
N ASN A 192 24.27 -7.55 34.77
CA ASN A 192 24.90 -8.40 35.79
C ASN A 192 24.96 -9.85 35.27
N ASP A 193 25.85 -10.12 34.32
CA ASP A 193 26.16 -11.49 33.83
C ASP A 193 27.19 -12.21 34.72
N ASP A 194 27.36 -11.79 35.99
CA ASP A 194 28.25 -12.48 36.94
C ASP A 194 27.51 -13.47 37.84
N LEU A 195 26.45 -14.12 37.38
CA LEU A 195 25.77 -15.19 38.14
C LEU A 195 25.40 -16.40 37.26
N LEU A 196 26.37 -17.02 36.63
CA LEU A 196 26.30 -18.46 36.22
C LEU A 196 27.68 -19.13 36.29
N ASP A 197 28.22 -19.24 37.48
CA ASP A 197 29.14 -20.34 37.80
C ASP A 197 28.30 -21.55 38.23
N PHE A 198 28.15 -22.51 37.29
CA PHE A 198 27.87 -23.91 37.58
C PHE A 198 28.68 -24.80 36.65
#